data_6eec06eadfe6616ccb24f6e5e39cd38e
#
_entry.id   6eec06eadfe6616ccb24f6e5e39cd38e
#
_cell.length_a   1.000
_cell.length_b   1.000
_cell.length_c   1.000
_cell.angle_alpha   90.00
_cell.angle_beta   90.00
_cell.angle_gamma   90.00
#
_symmetry.space_group_name_H-M   'P 1'
#
loop_
_entity.id
_entity.type
_entity.pdbx_description
1 polymer ?
#
loop_
_entity_poly.entity_id
_entity_poly.type
_entity_poly.pdbx_seq_one_letter_code
_entity_poly.pdbx_strand_id
1 'polypeptide(L)'
;MAQADAETLAIRRLLSKSTYDSNVTPGPPLPASHRPPSLLVKMHIECASLYSSARTLAKTPGSTKGDSSSSSNKEVSADLRRYLSNQAALHSAMSHKWLAVDAGEKGGTEKGGEAVAFMQWAKKELEDLKEGGKKISLGTGAAEKDQEDKWKRTIQQELESVNLFYKYYKKMNDTVG
;
A
#
# COMPACT_ATOMS: atom_id res chain seq x y z
N MET A 1 -0.58 -12.20 -10.74
CA MET A 1 0.12 -10.91 -10.89
C MET A 1 -0.65 -9.93 -11.76
N ALA A 2 -0.94 -10.23 -13.02
CA ALA A 2 -1.64 -9.30 -13.92
C ALA A 2 -2.93 -8.67 -13.35
N GLN A 3 -3.74 -9.43 -12.62
CA GLN A 3 -4.94 -8.91 -11.97
C GLN A 3 -4.60 -7.91 -10.87
N ALA A 4 -3.65 -8.22 -9.99
CA ALA A 4 -3.21 -7.29 -8.93
C ALA A 4 -2.64 -5.99 -9.49
N ASP A 5 -1.86 -6.08 -10.57
CA ASP A 5 -1.29 -4.92 -11.24
C ASP A 5 -2.39 -4.07 -11.91
N ALA A 6 -3.40 -4.72 -12.51
CA ALA A 6 -4.56 -4.03 -13.09
C ALA A 6 -5.38 -3.29 -12.03
N GLU A 7 -5.63 -3.91 -10.89
CA GLU A 7 -6.32 -3.27 -9.77
C GLU A 7 -5.53 -2.10 -9.18
N THR A 8 -4.21 -2.25 -9.06
CA THR A 8 -3.32 -1.15 -8.64
C THR A 8 -3.42 0.05 -9.60
N LEU A 9 -3.47 -0.20 -10.91
CA LEU A 9 -3.68 0.85 -11.91
C LEU A 9 -5.07 1.48 -11.79
N ALA A 10 -6.11 0.69 -11.52
CA ALA A 10 -7.46 1.19 -11.29
C ALA A 10 -7.52 2.12 -10.06
N ILE A 11 -6.88 1.75 -8.95
CA ILE A 11 -6.75 2.60 -7.75
C ILE A 11 -6.07 3.92 -8.11
N ARG A 12 -4.92 3.87 -8.80
CA ARG A 12 -4.20 5.08 -9.22
C ARG A 12 -5.06 6.00 -10.09
N ARG A 13 -5.83 5.44 -11.02
CA ARG A 13 -6.74 6.20 -11.87
C ARG A 13 -7.88 6.85 -11.07
N LEU A 14 -8.42 6.17 -10.07
CA LEU A 14 -9.45 6.73 -9.20
C LEU A 14 -8.91 7.91 -8.38
N LEU A 15 -7.69 7.77 -7.83
CA LEU A 15 -7.04 8.81 -7.04
C LEU A 15 -6.61 10.00 -7.91
N SER A 16 -6.04 9.75 -9.09
CA SER A 16 -5.59 10.83 -9.99
C SER A 16 -6.76 11.68 -10.51
N LYS A 17 -7.92 11.07 -10.75
CA LYS A 17 -9.11 11.82 -11.17
C LYS A 17 -9.57 12.79 -10.08
N SER A 18 -9.55 12.37 -8.82
CA SER A 18 -9.89 13.25 -7.69
C SER A 18 -8.88 14.39 -7.51
N THR A 19 -7.60 14.12 -7.72
CA THR A 19 -6.53 15.12 -7.62
C THR A 19 -6.62 16.15 -8.75
N TYR A 20 -7.01 15.72 -9.95
CA TYR A 20 -7.11 16.60 -11.12
C TYR A 20 -8.24 17.62 -11.01
N ASP A 21 -9.37 17.20 -10.43
CA ASP A 21 -10.55 18.04 -10.24
C ASP A 21 -10.32 19.18 -9.22
N SER A 22 -9.35 19.04 -8.32
CA SER A 22 -9.10 20.00 -7.23
C SER A 22 -7.83 20.83 -7.34
N ASN A 23 -6.92 20.52 -8.28
CA ASN A 23 -5.56 21.11 -8.37
C ASN A 23 -4.75 21.08 -7.05
N VAL A 24 -5.21 20.32 -6.07
CA VAL A 24 -4.59 20.19 -4.74
C VAL A 24 -4.51 18.71 -4.40
N THR A 25 -3.39 18.29 -3.84
CA THR A 25 -3.27 16.92 -3.29
C THR A 25 -4.37 16.72 -2.24
N PRO A 26 -5.25 15.71 -2.39
CA PRO A 26 -6.34 15.52 -1.47
C PRO A 26 -5.82 15.34 -0.04
N GLY A 27 -6.17 16.29 0.81
CA GLY A 27 -5.91 16.26 2.25
C GLY A 27 -7.24 16.31 3.00
N PRO A 28 -7.22 16.23 4.33
CA PRO A 28 -8.42 16.35 5.14
C PRO A 28 -8.91 17.83 5.20
N PRO A 29 -10.23 18.08 5.14
CA PRO A 29 -11.28 17.13 4.78
C PRO A 29 -11.25 16.79 3.29
N LEU A 30 -11.69 15.58 2.95
CA LEU A 30 -11.74 15.16 1.55
C LEU A 30 -12.75 15.98 0.75
N PRO A 31 -12.45 16.32 -0.52
CA PRO A 31 -13.43 16.96 -1.40
C PRO A 31 -14.68 16.09 -1.60
N ALA A 32 -15.84 16.68 -1.74
CA ALA A 32 -17.10 15.97 -1.98
C ALA A 32 -17.06 15.11 -3.28
N SER A 33 -16.21 15.50 -4.26
CA SER A 33 -15.97 14.76 -5.50
C SER A 33 -15.09 13.53 -5.30
N HIS A 34 -14.45 13.36 -4.14
CA HIS A 34 -13.60 12.21 -3.87
C HIS A 34 -14.40 10.91 -3.85
N ARG A 35 -13.81 9.85 -4.38
CA ARG A 35 -14.42 8.52 -4.32
C ARG A 35 -14.58 8.06 -2.86
N PRO A 36 -15.64 7.27 -2.55
CA PRO A 36 -15.81 6.77 -1.19
C PRO A 36 -14.55 6.06 -0.68
N PRO A 37 -14.00 6.46 0.49
CA PRO A 37 -12.81 5.81 1.04
C PRO A 37 -13.01 4.31 1.25
N SER A 38 -14.21 3.87 1.61
CA SER A 38 -14.58 2.45 1.75
C SER A 38 -14.40 1.63 0.47
N LEU A 39 -14.52 2.23 -0.72
CA LEU A 39 -14.18 1.56 -1.97
C LEU A 39 -12.68 1.32 -2.08
N LEU A 40 -11.87 2.33 -1.76
CA LEU A 40 -10.42 2.23 -1.77
C LEU A 40 -9.91 1.18 -0.77
N VAL A 41 -10.53 1.11 0.41
CA VAL A 41 -10.25 0.04 1.40
C VAL A 41 -10.39 -1.33 0.76
N LYS A 42 -11.55 -1.62 0.15
CA LYS A 42 -11.82 -2.92 -0.46
C LYS A 42 -10.83 -3.26 -1.56
N MET A 43 -10.53 -2.31 -2.43
CA MET A 43 -9.56 -2.51 -3.52
C MET A 43 -8.15 -2.78 -2.99
N HIS A 44 -7.71 -2.06 -1.96
CA HIS A 44 -6.40 -2.29 -1.36
C HIS A 44 -6.32 -3.65 -0.63
N ILE A 45 -7.37 -4.07 0.08
CA ILE A 45 -7.43 -5.40 0.70
C ILE A 45 -7.32 -6.49 -0.36
N GLU A 46 -8.06 -6.35 -1.47
CA GLU A 46 -7.99 -7.32 -2.58
C GLU A 46 -6.61 -7.38 -3.20
N CYS A 47 -5.99 -6.24 -3.49
CA CYS A 47 -4.61 -6.20 -3.98
C CYS A 47 -3.63 -6.90 -3.02
N ALA A 48 -3.72 -6.62 -1.72
CA ALA A 48 -2.87 -7.25 -0.70
C ALA A 48 -3.05 -8.77 -0.69
N SER A 49 -4.29 -9.25 -0.80
CA SER A 49 -4.64 -10.68 -0.89
C SER A 49 -4.04 -11.33 -2.13
N LEU A 50 -4.19 -10.72 -3.31
CA LEU A 50 -3.67 -11.22 -4.57
C LEU A 50 -2.14 -11.31 -4.57
N TYR A 51 -1.44 -10.27 -4.09
CA TYR A 51 0.02 -10.30 -3.96
C TYR A 51 0.50 -11.34 -2.93
N SER A 52 -0.21 -11.50 -1.82
CA SER A 52 0.08 -12.52 -0.81
C SER A 52 -0.11 -13.94 -1.35
N SER A 53 -1.17 -14.17 -2.10
CA SER A 53 -1.43 -15.44 -2.78
C SER A 53 -0.34 -15.75 -3.81
N ALA A 54 0.03 -14.79 -4.64
CA ALA A 54 1.12 -14.92 -5.59
C ALA A 54 2.46 -15.24 -4.90
N ARG A 55 2.73 -14.59 -3.75
CA ARG A 55 3.92 -14.86 -2.93
C ARG A 55 3.92 -16.30 -2.38
N THR A 56 2.78 -16.79 -1.95
CA THR A 56 2.64 -18.16 -1.44
C THR A 56 2.91 -19.17 -2.56
N LEU A 57 2.33 -18.98 -3.73
CA LEU A 57 2.59 -19.81 -4.92
C LEU A 57 4.06 -19.78 -5.33
N ALA A 58 4.72 -18.61 -5.25
CA ALA A 58 6.14 -18.46 -5.55
C ALA A 58 7.08 -19.18 -4.56
N LYS A 59 6.59 -19.56 -3.38
CA LYS A 59 7.33 -20.34 -2.37
C LYS A 59 7.12 -21.85 -2.50
N THR A 60 6.05 -22.27 -3.15
CA THR A 60 5.73 -23.70 -3.29
C THR A 60 6.64 -24.31 -4.36
N PRO A 61 7.51 -25.30 -4.02
CA PRO A 61 8.28 -26.01 -5.02
C PRO A 61 7.32 -26.66 -6.01
N GLY A 62 7.55 -26.49 -7.29
CA GLY A 62 6.72 -27.13 -8.32
C GLY A 62 6.75 -28.65 -8.16
N SER A 63 5.67 -29.23 -7.65
CA SER A 63 5.46 -30.67 -7.60
C SER A 63 5.07 -31.17 -8.99
N THR A 64 5.99 -31.18 -9.93
CA THR A 64 5.86 -31.98 -11.15
C THR A 64 6.37 -33.38 -10.85
N LYS A 65 5.47 -34.27 -10.41
CA LYS A 65 5.66 -35.71 -10.58
C LYS A 65 5.66 -36.01 -12.08
N GLY A 66 6.81 -36.43 -12.61
CA GLY A 66 6.92 -37.06 -13.93
C GLY A 66 7.84 -36.28 -14.87
N ASP A 67 9.05 -36.55 -14.85
CA ASP A 67 10.02 -36.90 -15.87
C ASP A 67 11.45 -36.55 -15.43
N SER A 68 12.24 -37.60 -15.31
CA SER A 68 13.64 -37.51 -14.92
C SER A 68 14.47 -37.19 -16.18
N SER A 69 14.60 -35.94 -16.53
CA SER A 69 15.76 -35.44 -17.29
C SER A 69 15.77 -33.90 -17.31
N SER A 70 16.87 -33.33 -16.88
CA SER A 70 17.23 -31.91 -16.79
C SER A 70 16.51 -31.11 -15.70
N SER A 71 17.09 -31.18 -14.50
CA SER A 71 16.81 -30.31 -13.37
C SER A 71 17.28 -28.89 -13.65
N SER A 72 16.43 -28.04 -14.14
CA SER A 72 16.45 -26.64 -13.80
C SER A 72 15.19 -26.37 -12.97
N ASN A 73 15.23 -26.70 -11.68
CA ASN A 73 14.34 -26.08 -10.69
C ASN A 73 14.56 -24.56 -10.83
N LYS A 74 13.78 -23.91 -11.69
CA LYS A 74 13.75 -22.44 -11.76
C LYS A 74 13.15 -21.96 -10.44
N GLU A 75 13.99 -21.87 -9.44
CA GLU A 75 13.64 -21.20 -8.20
C GLU A 75 13.20 -19.78 -8.56
N VAL A 76 12.01 -19.42 -8.09
CA VAL A 76 11.46 -18.08 -8.32
C VAL A 76 12.45 -17.07 -7.75
N SER A 77 12.82 -16.08 -8.55
CA SER A 77 13.83 -15.09 -8.22
C SER A 77 13.54 -14.43 -6.86
N ALA A 78 14.58 -14.21 -6.08
CA ALA A 78 14.48 -13.54 -4.78
C ALA A 78 13.87 -12.14 -4.92
N ASP A 79 14.13 -11.46 -6.03
CA ASP A 79 13.61 -10.13 -6.34
C ASP A 79 12.10 -10.16 -6.59
N LEU A 80 11.60 -11.16 -7.30
CA LEU A 80 10.15 -11.32 -7.48
C LEU A 80 9.47 -11.60 -6.13
N ARG A 81 10.02 -12.47 -5.30
CA ARG A 81 9.48 -12.74 -3.96
C ARG A 81 9.45 -11.48 -3.09
N ARG A 82 10.50 -10.67 -3.16
CA ARG A 82 10.60 -9.38 -2.46
C ARG A 82 9.58 -8.38 -2.99
N TYR A 83 9.46 -8.24 -4.30
CA TYR A 83 8.46 -7.40 -4.93
C TYR A 83 7.05 -7.75 -4.44
N LEU A 84 6.66 -9.02 -4.51
CA LEU A 84 5.35 -9.49 -4.06
C LEU A 84 5.11 -9.20 -2.57
N SER A 85 6.12 -9.40 -1.73
CA SER A 85 6.05 -9.09 -0.30
C SER A 85 5.85 -7.60 -0.04
N ASN A 86 6.61 -6.75 -0.73
CA ASN A 86 6.53 -5.31 -0.58
C ASN A 86 5.20 -4.75 -1.07
N GLN A 87 4.69 -5.24 -2.19
CA GLN A 87 3.38 -4.82 -2.71
C GLN A 87 2.25 -5.25 -1.76
N ALA A 88 2.27 -6.48 -1.26
CA ALA A 88 1.27 -6.94 -0.29
C ALA A 88 1.27 -6.05 0.98
N ALA A 89 2.44 -5.75 1.52
CA ALA A 89 2.57 -4.92 2.71
C ALA A 89 2.17 -3.45 2.45
N LEU A 90 2.53 -2.89 1.29
CA LEU A 90 2.11 -1.55 0.92
C LEU A 90 0.57 -1.45 0.83
N HIS A 91 -0.07 -2.38 0.14
CA HIS A 91 -1.52 -2.38 0.02
C HIS A 91 -2.23 -2.63 1.37
N SER A 92 -1.64 -3.42 2.28
CA SER A 92 -2.10 -3.54 3.67
C SER A 92 -2.08 -2.19 4.38
N ALA A 93 -0.96 -1.50 4.37
CA ALA A 93 -0.82 -0.18 4.98
C ALA A 93 -1.80 0.85 4.39
N MET A 94 -1.98 0.83 3.06
CA MET A 94 -2.92 1.71 2.38
C MET A 94 -4.38 1.39 2.73
N SER A 95 -4.72 0.12 2.98
CA SER A 95 -6.06 -0.24 3.45
C SER A 95 -6.36 0.36 4.82
N HIS A 96 -5.41 0.32 5.76
CA HIS A 96 -5.54 0.96 7.07
C HIS A 96 -5.63 2.50 6.97
N LYS A 97 -4.84 3.12 6.09
CA LYS A 97 -4.97 4.56 5.80
C LYS A 97 -6.39 4.92 5.39
N TRP A 98 -6.95 4.21 4.42
CA TRP A 98 -8.30 4.52 3.91
C TRP A 98 -9.42 4.13 4.88
N LEU A 99 -9.21 3.12 5.75
CA LEU A 99 -10.10 2.84 6.89
C LEU A 99 -10.13 4.02 7.86
N ALA A 100 -8.97 4.56 8.20
CA ALA A 100 -8.88 5.75 9.03
C ALA A 100 -9.61 6.95 8.44
N VAL A 101 -9.44 7.16 7.11
CA VAL A 101 -10.12 8.24 6.39
C VAL A 101 -11.63 8.01 6.37
N ASP A 102 -12.10 6.79 6.11
CA ASP A 102 -13.55 6.47 6.12
C ASP A 102 -14.17 6.71 7.50
N ALA A 103 -13.47 6.31 8.57
CA ALA A 103 -13.90 6.56 9.95
C ALA A 103 -13.92 8.05 10.29
N GLY A 104 -12.88 8.79 9.91
CA GLY A 104 -12.78 10.22 10.22
C GLY A 104 -13.76 11.11 9.43
N GLU A 105 -13.98 10.80 8.15
CA GLU A 105 -14.88 11.61 7.30
C GLU A 105 -16.37 11.31 7.55
N LYS A 106 -16.71 10.06 7.89
CA LYS A 106 -18.11 9.65 8.12
C LYS A 106 -18.53 9.61 9.58
N GLY A 107 -17.61 9.33 10.47
CA GLY A 107 -17.90 9.10 11.89
C GLY A 107 -17.86 10.35 12.75
N GLY A 108 -17.41 11.47 12.20
CA GLY A 108 -17.28 12.72 12.96
C GLY A 108 -16.46 12.52 14.24
N THR A 109 -16.92 13.14 15.32
CA THR A 109 -16.24 13.08 16.62
C THR A 109 -16.31 11.71 17.30
N GLU A 110 -17.39 10.94 17.05
CA GLU A 110 -17.58 9.62 17.69
C GLU A 110 -16.53 8.59 17.26
N LYS A 111 -16.04 8.69 16.03
CA LYS A 111 -15.02 7.79 15.47
C LYS A 111 -13.61 8.39 15.39
N GLY A 112 -13.41 9.54 16.03
CA GLY A 112 -12.11 10.21 16.02
C GLY A 112 -10.97 9.32 16.53
N GLY A 113 -11.18 8.62 17.64
CA GLY A 113 -10.21 7.68 18.20
C GLY A 113 -9.88 6.50 17.27
N GLU A 114 -10.91 5.95 16.60
CA GLU A 114 -10.74 4.88 15.61
C GLU A 114 -9.93 5.36 14.40
N ALA A 115 -10.24 6.56 13.87
CA ALA A 115 -9.50 7.16 12.78
C ALA A 115 -8.02 7.39 13.12
N VAL A 116 -7.74 7.88 14.34
CA VAL A 116 -6.37 8.06 14.83
C VAL A 116 -5.64 6.74 14.95
N ALA A 117 -6.27 5.70 15.50
CA ALA A 117 -5.66 4.38 15.70
C ALA A 117 -5.29 3.72 14.36
N PHE A 118 -6.21 3.68 13.40
CA PHE A 118 -5.92 3.15 12.07
C PHE A 118 -4.85 3.95 11.33
N MET A 119 -4.83 5.28 11.49
CA MET A 119 -3.82 6.12 10.86
C MET A 119 -2.43 5.89 11.46
N GLN A 120 -2.33 5.66 12.76
CA GLN A 120 -1.07 5.26 13.42
C GLN A 120 -0.60 3.89 12.93
N TRP A 121 -1.52 2.94 12.75
CA TRP A 121 -1.17 1.63 12.22
C TRP A 121 -0.62 1.73 10.81
N ALA A 122 -1.31 2.41 9.90
CA ALA A 122 -0.82 2.66 8.54
C ALA A 122 0.56 3.33 8.52
N LYS A 123 0.76 4.32 9.40
CA LYS A 123 2.05 5.00 9.53
C LYS A 123 3.17 4.03 9.91
N LYS A 124 2.95 3.20 10.93
CA LYS A 124 3.93 2.22 11.39
C LYS A 124 4.29 1.22 10.28
N GLU A 125 3.30 0.67 9.58
CA GLU A 125 3.54 -0.26 8.48
C GLU A 125 4.35 0.38 7.34
N LEU A 126 4.10 1.65 7.01
CA LEU A 126 4.88 2.38 6.01
C LEU A 126 6.31 2.70 6.47
N GLU A 127 6.49 3.00 7.76
CA GLU A 127 7.82 3.19 8.36
C GLU A 127 8.63 1.89 8.32
N ASP A 128 8.02 0.76 8.67
CA ASP A 128 8.64 -0.58 8.57
C ASP A 128 9.04 -0.92 7.12
N LEU A 129 8.21 -0.58 6.14
CA LEU A 129 8.54 -0.73 4.72
C LEU A 129 9.70 0.15 4.27
N LYS A 130 9.76 1.38 4.76
CA LYS A 130 10.86 2.31 4.48
C LYS A 130 12.20 1.80 5.05
N GLU A 131 12.19 1.26 6.25
CA GLU A 131 13.37 0.71 6.90
C GLU A 131 13.82 -0.62 6.28
N GLY A 132 12.87 -1.49 5.96
CA GLY A 132 13.13 -2.75 5.24
C GLY A 132 13.80 -2.55 3.90
N GLY A 133 13.44 -1.49 3.16
CA GLY A 133 14.07 -1.12 1.91
C GLY A 133 15.54 -0.69 2.04
N LYS A 134 15.95 -0.17 3.19
CA LYS A 134 17.37 0.26 3.43
C LYS A 134 18.34 -0.91 3.57
N LYS A 135 17.86 -2.10 3.96
CA LYS A 135 18.72 -3.26 4.25
C LYS A 135 19.11 -4.08 3.03
N ILE A 136 18.65 -3.75 1.84
CA ILE A 136 18.78 -4.59 0.66
C ILE A 136 19.19 -3.76 -0.56
N SER A 137 20.37 -3.14 -0.48
CA SER A 137 21.06 -2.65 -1.67
C SER A 137 22.08 -3.71 -2.09
N LEU A 138 21.67 -4.66 -2.91
CA LEU A 138 22.55 -5.74 -3.43
C LEU A 138 22.60 -5.77 -4.96
N GLY A 139 22.00 -4.78 -5.65
CA GLY A 139 22.07 -4.66 -7.10
C GLY A 139 22.92 -3.46 -7.53
N THR A 140 23.85 -3.69 -8.44
CA THR A 140 24.73 -2.65 -9.01
C THR A 140 24.23 -2.11 -10.35
N GLY A 141 23.02 -2.49 -10.77
CA GLY A 141 22.41 -2.07 -12.04
C GLY A 141 21.70 -0.72 -11.96
N ALA A 142 21.85 0.15 -12.97
CA ALA A 142 21.18 1.45 -13.03
C ALA A 142 19.63 1.34 -13.00
N ALA A 143 19.08 0.30 -13.61
CA ALA A 143 17.62 0.06 -13.65
C ALA A 143 17.08 -0.36 -12.26
N GLU A 144 17.82 -1.13 -11.48
CA GLU A 144 17.45 -1.53 -10.13
C GLU A 144 17.45 -0.34 -9.17
N LYS A 145 18.44 0.53 -9.32
CA LYS A 145 18.52 1.77 -8.54
C LYS A 145 17.35 2.71 -8.82
N ASP A 146 16.94 2.86 -10.07
CA ASP A 146 15.79 3.69 -10.44
C ASP A 146 14.48 3.12 -9.85
N GLN A 147 14.30 1.80 -9.84
CA GLN A 147 13.15 1.14 -9.18
C GLN A 147 13.16 1.34 -7.67
N GLU A 148 14.32 1.22 -7.03
CA GLU A 148 14.47 1.45 -5.59
C GLU A 148 14.16 2.91 -5.23
N ASP A 149 14.63 3.86 -6.01
CA ASP A 149 14.37 5.28 -5.80
C ASP A 149 12.89 5.63 -6.03
N LYS A 150 12.22 5.01 -7.00
CA LYS A 150 10.79 5.13 -7.20
C LYS A 150 10.00 4.58 -6.02
N TRP A 151 10.40 3.41 -5.52
CA TRP A 151 9.80 2.79 -4.35
C TRP A 151 9.92 3.70 -3.11
N LYS A 152 11.13 4.18 -2.81
CA LYS A 152 11.39 5.09 -1.69
C LYS A 152 10.54 6.37 -1.78
N ARG A 153 10.45 6.95 -2.97
CA ARG A 153 9.61 8.13 -3.22
C ARG A 153 8.13 7.84 -2.96
N THR A 154 7.63 6.71 -3.43
CA THR A 154 6.24 6.30 -3.20
C THR A 154 5.95 6.17 -1.70
N ILE A 155 6.78 5.45 -0.95
CA ILE A 155 6.60 5.29 0.50
C ILE A 155 6.69 6.64 1.22
N GLN A 156 7.62 7.50 0.82
CA GLN A 156 7.76 8.83 1.42
C GLN A 156 6.52 9.70 1.19
N GLN A 157 5.99 9.73 -0.02
CA GLN A 157 4.77 10.47 -0.35
C GLN A 157 3.56 9.96 0.44
N GLU A 158 3.43 8.64 0.59
CA GLU A 158 2.35 8.07 1.39
C GLU A 158 2.50 8.38 2.89
N LEU A 159 3.72 8.37 3.42
CA LEU A 159 4.00 8.79 4.80
C LEU A 159 3.65 10.26 5.04
N GLU A 160 3.96 11.13 4.10
CA GLU A 160 3.59 12.56 4.18
C GLU A 160 2.07 12.73 4.21
N SER A 161 1.37 12.03 3.33
CA SER A 161 -0.10 12.02 3.31
C SER A 161 -0.69 11.48 4.61
N VAL A 162 -0.21 10.34 5.10
CA VAL A 162 -0.64 9.75 6.38
C VAL A 162 -0.40 10.71 7.55
N ASN A 163 0.75 11.37 7.61
CA ASN A 163 1.05 12.34 8.66
C ASN A 163 0.12 13.56 8.62
N LEU A 164 -0.29 14.00 7.42
CA LEU A 164 -1.24 15.10 7.26
C LEU A 164 -2.61 14.72 7.83
N PHE A 165 -3.15 13.57 7.44
CA PHE A 165 -4.43 13.06 7.97
C PHE A 165 -4.36 12.76 9.47
N TYR A 166 -3.25 12.17 9.93
CA TYR A 166 -3.05 11.90 11.35
C TYR A 166 -3.12 13.16 12.21
N LYS A 167 -2.42 14.21 11.81
CA LYS A 167 -2.45 15.49 12.52
C LYS A 167 -3.86 16.08 12.59
N TYR A 168 -4.60 15.97 11.48
CA TYR A 168 -5.95 16.49 11.41
C TYR A 168 -6.91 15.70 12.33
N TYR A 169 -6.95 14.38 12.21
CA TYR A 169 -7.84 13.55 13.03
C TYR A 169 -7.45 13.57 14.51
N LYS A 170 -6.16 13.63 14.83
CA LYS A 170 -5.72 13.80 16.20
C LYS A 170 -6.24 15.11 16.80
N LYS A 171 -6.10 16.22 16.07
CA LYS A 171 -6.63 17.52 16.52
C LYS A 171 -8.14 17.48 16.74
N MET A 172 -8.88 16.83 15.84
CA MET A 172 -10.33 16.66 16.01
C MET A 172 -10.66 15.83 17.25
N ASN A 173 -10.00 14.71 17.45
CA ASN A 173 -10.19 13.83 18.60
C ASN A 173 -9.87 14.55 19.94
N ASP A 174 -8.77 15.31 19.97
CA ASP A 174 -8.31 16.03 21.17
C ASP A 174 -9.22 17.25 21.51
N THR A 175 -10.08 17.71 20.57
CA THR A 175 -11.01 18.83 20.81
C THR A 175 -12.35 18.38 21.42
N VAL A 176 -12.63 17.08 21.40
CA VAL A 176 -13.92 16.49 21.85
C VAL A 176 -13.78 15.81 23.22
N GLY A 177 -12.55 15.51 23.65
CA GLY A 177 -12.24 15.04 25.00
C GLY A 177 -11.94 16.21 25.89
#